data_208488ac7ad15077e886d51000818dd9
#
_entry.id   208488ac7ad15077e886d51000818dd9
#
_cell.length_a   1.000
_cell.length_b   1.000
_cell.length_c   1.000
_cell.angle_alpha   90.00
_cell.angle_beta   90.00
_cell.angle_gamma   90.00
#
_symmetry.space_group_name_H-M   'P 1'
#
loop_
_entity.id
_entity.type
_entity.pdbx_description
1 polymer ?
#
loop_
_entity_poly.entity_id
_entity_poly.type
_entity_poly.pdbx_seq_one_letter_code
_entity_poly.pdbx_strand_id
1 'polypeptide(L)'
;MEEHIIDMNEKNTLAMKLLHYFITEKGYTPIILQGAEDEIWLENLDEDYKVVRLVMRYIHNDEQYKFDIFKTNRILRKIKKKTLSFKLNTLSIFLDLGGAVNLDEFKTDKIKAVEVHEDADVKKNKLLKSIFPDLSRKLKFSEEGIELFVKVTNDINKHNQKDQERVADVFAPKKPIITYALIIINILVYFIP
;
A
#
# COMPACT_ATOMS: atom_id res chain seq x y z
N MET A 1 -15.58 27.01 17.89
CA MET A 1 -14.57 26.09 17.35
C MET A 1 -15.35 24.87 16.87
N GLU A 2 -15.68 24.80 15.59
CA GLU A 2 -16.29 23.60 15.01
C GLU A 2 -15.20 22.52 15.02
N GLU A 3 -15.45 21.47 15.81
CA GLU A 3 -14.68 20.22 15.67
C GLU A 3 -14.92 19.70 14.27
N HIS A 4 -13.95 19.83 13.38
CA HIS A 4 -13.91 19.09 12.14
C HIS A 4 -13.81 17.61 12.52
N ILE A 5 -14.97 16.96 12.63
CA ILE A 5 -15.06 15.50 12.68
C ILE A 5 -14.52 15.02 11.34
N ILE A 6 -13.30 14.49 11.33
CA ILE A 6 -12.73 13.84 10.15
C ILE A 6 -13.54 12.57 9.96
N ASP A 7 -14.55 12.64 9.11
CA ASP A 7 -15.32 11.48 8.68
C ASP A 7 -14.43 10.64 7.74
N MET A 8 -13.73 9.66 8.32
CA MET A 8 -12.88 8.77 7.54
C MET A 8 -13.73 7.77 6.80
N ASN A 9 -13.74 7.91 5.49
CA ASN A 9 -14.34 6.97 4.55
C ASN A 9 -13.74 5.55 4.77
N GLU A 10 -14.59 4.51 4.65
CA GLU A 10 -14.21 3.09 4.83
C GLU A 10 -13.00 2.69 3.97
N LYS A 11 -12.90 3.21 2.75
CA LYS A 11 -11.77 3.00 1.84
C LYS A 11 -10.45 3.52 2.44
N ASN A 12 -10.44 4.72 3.01
CA ASN A 12 -9.27 5.30 3.63
C ASN A 12 -8.88 4.53 4.91
N THR A 13 -9.86 4.09 5.66
CA THR A 13 -9.67 3.24 6.84
C THR A 13 -9.00 1.92 6.46
N LEU A 14 -9.48 1.24 5.43
CA LEU A 14 -8.89 0.00 4.93
C LEU A 14 -7.47 0.23 4.39
N ALA A 15 -7.26 1.32 3.62
CA ALA A 15 -5.94 1.70 3.11
C ALA A 15 -4.93 1.87 4.25
N MET A 16 -5.31 2.55 5.33
CA MET A 16 -4.45 2.76 6.49
C MET A 16 -4.12 1.45 7.22
N LYS A 17 -5.10 0.57 7.41
CA LYS A 17 -4.88 -0.74 8.01
C LYS A 17 -3.91 -1.59 7.18
N LEU A 18 -4.09 -1.60 5.85
CA LEU A 18 -3.19 -2.29 4.93
C LEU A 18 -1.78 -1.70 4.98
N LEU A 19 -1.67 -0.36 4.96
CA LEU A 19 -0.39 0.34 5.06
C LEU A 19 0.34 0.00 6.36
N HIS A 20 -0.37 0.04 7.49
CA HIS A 20 0.17 -0.38 8.78
C HIS A 20 0.73 -1.79 8.71
N TYR A 21 -0.05 -2.75 8.22
CA TYR A 21 0.38 -4.14 8.10
C TYR A 21 1.63 -4.29 7.24
N PHE A 22 1.64 -3.73 6.04
CA PHE A 22 2.78 -3.88 5.14
C PHE A 22 4.05 -3.24 5.69
N ILE A 23 3.96 -2.09 6.36
CA ILE A 23 5.13 -1.41 6.91
C ILE A 23 5.58 -2.08 8.21
N THR A 24 4.69 -2.25 9.20
CA THR A 24 5.10 -2.65 10.55
C THR A 24 5.27 -4.15 10.73
N GLU A 25 4.50 -4.96 9.99
CA GLU A 25 4.53 -6.42 10.14
C GLU A 25 5.36 -7.10 9.05
N LYS A 26 5.43 -6.51 7.84
CA LYS A 26 6.13 -7.08 6.69
C LYS A 26 7.37 -6.29 6.26
N GLY A 27 7.68 -5.19 6.92
CA GLY A 27 8.90 -4.41 6.67
C GLY A 27 8.97 -3.80 5.27
N TYR A 28 7.82 -3.53 4.64
CA TYR A 28 7.81 -2.81 3.37
C TYR A 28 8.13 -1.33 3.60
N THR A 29 8.86 -0.75 2.67
CA THR A 29 9.19 0.67 2.67
C THR A 29 8.46 1.40 1.55
N PRO A 30 7.91 2.61 1.81
CA PRO A 30 7.26 3.41 0.78
C PRO A 30 8.22 3.86 -0.33
N ILE A 31 7.72 3.85 -1.58
CA ILE A 31 8.43 4.38 -2.74
C ILE A 31 7.66 5.59 -3.27
N ILE A 32 8.34 6.73 -3.44
CA ILE A 32 7.76 7.89 -4.10
C ILE A 32 8.03 7.80 -5.59
N LEU A 33 6.97 7.87 -6.37
CA LEU A 33 6.99 7.74 -7.82
C LEU A 33 6.27 8.93 -8.46
N GLN A 34 6.95 9.65 -9.35
CA GLN A 34 6.32 10.71 -10.12
C GLN A 34 5.25 10.14 -11.07
N GLY A 35 4.07 10.75 -11.08
CA GLY A 35 2.92 10.34 -11.89
C GLY A 35 2.13 9.16 -11.30
N ALA A 36 2.27 8.91 -9.99
CA ALA A 36 1.53 7.90 -9.25
C ALA A 36 1.02 8.45 -7.90
N GLU A 37 0.58 9.71 -7.91
CA GLU A 37 0.17 10.45 -6.71
C GLU A 37 -1.08 9.84 -6.06
N ASP A 38 -1.96 9.18 -6.84
CA ASP A 38 -3.19 8.52 -6.37
C ASP A 38 -2.97 7.06 -5.92
N GLU A 39 -1.72 6.68 -5.70
CA GLU A 39 -1.35 5.30 -5.41
C GLU A 39 -0.26 5.25 -4.34
N ILE A 40 -0.32 4.25 -3.47
CA ILE A 40 0.74 3.98 -2.51
C ILE A 40 1.55 2.79 -3.02
N TRP A 41 2.83 3.00 -3.22
CA TRP A 41 3.77 1.98 -3.65
C TRP A 41 4.72 1.62 -2.51
N LEU A 42 4.85 0.33 -2.25
CA LEU A 42 5.65 -0.22 -1.17
C LEU A 42 6.62 -1.25 -1.76
N GLU A 43 7.87 -1.27 -1.28
CA GLU A 43 8.86 -2.27 -1.68
C GLU A 43 9.44 -3.01 -0.48
N ASN A 44 9.59 -4.33 -0.63
CA ASN A 44 10.43 -5.16 0.21
C ASN A 44 11.10 -6.22 -0.69
N LEU A 45 12.42 -6.12 -0.89
CA LEU A 45 13.16 -6.99 -1.81
C LEU A 45 13.36 -8.41 -1.27
N ASP A 46 13.13 -8.63 0.01
CA ASP A 46 13.28 -9.92 0.68
C ASP A 46 12.00 -10.76 0.62
N GLU A 47 10.85 -10.14 0.33
CA GLU A 47 9.56 -10.80 0.20
C GLU A 47 9.33 -11.36 -1.22
N ASP A 48 8.47 -12.37 -1.35
CA ASP A 48 8.10 -12.97 -2.64
C ASP A 48 7.42 -11.95 -3.57
N TYR A 49 6.50 -11.13 -3.04
CA TYR A 49 5.91 -9.99 -3.71
C TYR A 49 6.70 -8.74 -3.34
N LYS A 50 7.77 -8.49 -4.08
CA LYS A 50 8.71 -7.40 -3.82
C LYS A 50 8.12 -6.01 -3.89
N VAL A 51 6.99 -5.88 -4.57
CA VAL A 51 6.25 -4.62 -4.69
C VAL A 51 4.79 -4.86 -4.34
N VAL A 52 4.27 -4.06 -3.44
CA VAL A 52 2.84 -3.95 -3.14
C VAL A 52 2.37 -2.56 -3.53
N ARG A 53 1.24 -2.49 -4.18
CA ARG A 53 0.63 -1.25 -4.65
C ARG A 53 -0.82 -1.17 -4.15
N LEU A 54 -1.16 -0.11 -3.43
CA LEU A 54 -2.53 0.21 -3.04
C LEU A 54 -3.07 1.25 -4.00
N VAL A 55 -4.15 0.93 -4.70
CA VAL A 55 -4.79 1.80 -5.69
C VAL A 55 -6.08 2.34 -5.10
N MET A 56 -6.11 3.64 -4.80
CA MET A 56 -7.23 4.29 -4.14
C MET A 56 -8.19 4.97 -5.13
N ARG A 57 -7.72 5.27 -6.33
CA ARG A 57 -8.55 5.87 -7.38
C ARG A 57 -9.57 4.89 -7.92
N TYR A 58 -10.73 5.40 -8.33
CA TYR A 58 -11.75 4.60 -8.98
C TYR A 58 -11.35 4.25 -10.42
N ILE A 59 -11.50 2.99 -10.79
CA ILE A 59 -11.30 2.47 -12.15
C ILE A 59 -12.65 2.02 -12.68
N HIS A 60 -13.16 2.71 -13.70
CA HIS A 60 -14.52 2.55 -14.19
C HIS A 60 -14.75 1.30 -15.06
N ASN A 61 -13.75 0.92 -15.88
CA ASN A 61 -13.91 -0.11 -16.92
C ASN A 61 -12.58 -0.75 -17.29
N ASP A 62 -12.65 -1.78 -18.14
CA ASP A 62 -11.50 -2.55 -18.61
C ASP A 62 -10.48 -1.71 -19.39
N GLU A 63 -10.89 -0.67 -20.12
CA GLU A 63 -9.94 0.19 -20.83
C GLU A 63 -9.05 0.96 -19.87
N GLN A 64 -9.65 1.54 -18.81
CA GLN A 64 -8.88 2.20 -17.75
C GLN A 64 -8.00 1.23 -17.00
N TYR A 65 -8.49 0.02 -16.73
CA TYR A 65 -7.70 -1.03 -16.09
C TYR A 65 -6.51 -1.46 -16.97
N LYS A 66 -6.72 -1.64 -18.27
CA LYS A 66 -5.66 -1.94 -19.23
C LYS A 66 -4.59 -0.85 -19.26
N PHE A 67 -5.02 0.42 -19.28
CA PHE A 67 -4.10 1.55 -19.20
C PHE A 67 -3.32 1.55 -17.87
N ASP A 68 -3.98 1.23 -16.78
CA ASP A 68 -3.37 1.08 -15.45
C ASP A 68 -2.28 0.01 -15.43
N ILE A 69 -2.55 -1.17 -15.98
CA ILE A 69 -1.56 -2.26 -16.09
C ILE A 69 -0.37 -1.83 -16.97
N PHE A 70 -0.63 -1.10 -18.07
CA PHE A 70 0.45 -0.56 -18.90
C PHE A 70 1.33 0.44 -18.13
N LYS A 71 0.72 1.39 -17.42
CA LYS A 71 1.40 2.36 -16.55
C LYS A 71 2.23 1.63 -15.49
N THR A 72 1.64 0.66 -14.82
CA THR A 72 2.27 -0.18 -13.79
C THR A 72 3.51 -0.88 -14.33
N ASN A 73 3.41 -1.53 -15.47
CA ASN A 73 4.56 -2.18 -16.11
C ASN A 73 5.69 -1.20 -16.43
N ARG A 74 5.35 0.03 -16.87
CA ARG A 74 6.35 1.08 -17.14
C ARG A 74 7.09 1.51 -15.86
N ILE A 75 6.34 1.67 -14.76
CA ILE A 75 6.90 2.01 -13.44
C ILE A 75 7.79 0.87 -12.94
N LEU A 76 7.33 -0.37 -12.99
CA LEU A 76 8.10 -1.54 -12.56
C LEU A 76 9.42 -1.70 -13.32
N ARG A 77 9.47 -1.34 -14.61
CA ARG A 77 10.72 -1.30 -15.37
C ARG A 77 11.71 -0.28 -14.80
N LYS A 78 11.24 0.88 -14.32
CA LYS A 78 12.09 1.89 -13.67
C LYS A 78 12.61 1.40 -12.32
N ILE A 79 11.71 0.82 -11.49
CA ILE A 79 12.09 0.24 -10.18
C ILE A 79 13.13 -0.87 -10.40
N LYS A 80 12.89 -1.78 -11.34
CA LYS A 80 13.80 -2.88 -11.67
C LYS A 80 15.20 -2.40 -12.02
N LYS A 81 15.32 -1.33 -12.82
CA LYS A 81 16.61 -0.73 -13.16
C LYS A 81 17.31 -0.14 -11.94
N LYS A 82 16.55 0.50 -11.04
CA LYS A 82 17.10 1.13 -9.84
C LYS A 82 17.56 0.11 -8.78
N THR A 83 16.81 -0.99 -8.63
CA THR A 83 17.10 -2.02 -7.62
C THR A 83 17.98 -3.14 -8.11
N LEU A 84 18.36 -3.14 -9.41
CA LEU A 84 19.09 -4.23 -10.09
C LEU A 84 18.42 -5.60 -9.92
N SER A 85 17.11 -5.62 -9.68
CA SER A 85 16.34 -6.83 -9.44
C SER A 85 15.93 -7.50 -10.75
N PHE A 86 16.20 -8.80 -10.89
CA PHE A 86 15.81 -9.56 -12.09
C PHE A 86 14.32 -9.84 -12.15
N LYS A 87 13.66 -10.04 -11.00
CA LYS A 87 12.23 -10.38 -10.91
C LYS A 87 11.56 -9.52 -9.85
N LEU A 88 10.54 -8.76 -10.24
CA LEU A 88 9.68 -7.99 -9.36
C LEU A 88 8.26 -8.55 -9.47
N ASN A 89 7.91 -9.49 -8.60
CA ASN A 89 6.53 -9.86 -8.43
C ASN A 89 5.81 -8.71 -7.74
N THR A 90 4.67 -8.33 -8.27
CA THR A 90 3.89 -7.18 -7.80
C THR A 90 2.49 -7.60 -7.43
N LEU A 91 2.01 -7.16 -6.28
CA LEU A 91 0.62 -7.28 -5.88
C LEU A 91 -0.03 -5.89 -5.95
N SER A 92 -1.02 -5.73 -6.81
CA SER A 92 -1.87 -4.53 -6.87
C SER A 92 -3.18 -4.80 -6.11
N ILE A 93 -3.44 -4.01 -5.09
CA ILE A 93 -4.66 -4.06 -4.29
C ILE A 93 -5.50 -2.85 -4.66
N PHE A 94 -6.63 -3.10 -5.32
CA PHE A 94 -7.59 -2.07 -5.72
C PHE A 94 -8.64 -1.93 -4.63
N LEU A 95 -8.85 -0.70 -4.17
CA LEU A 95 -9.82 -0.37 -3.12
C LEU A 95 -11.13 0.21 -3.70
N ASP A 96 -11.16 0.44 -5.02
CA ASP A 96 -12.29 1.07 -5.67
C ASP A 96 -12.33 0.70 -7.17
N LEU A 97 -13.05 -0.37 -7.49
CA LEU A 97 -13.25 -0.83 -8.87
C LEU A 97 -14.71 -0.76 -9.29
N GLY A 98 -14.94 -0.39 -10.54
CA GLY A 98 -16.25 -0.50 -11.16
C GLY A 98 -16.62 -1.95 -11.45
N GLY A 99 -17.91 -2.29 -11.30
CA GLY A 99 -18.41 -3.65 -11.53
C GLY A 99 -18.23 -4.19 -12.96
N ALA A 100 -17.81 -3.34 -13.91
CA ALA A 100 -17.50 -3.70 -15.29
C ALA A 100 -16.02 -4.09 -15.51
N VAL A 101 -15.19 -4.05 -14.46
CA VAL A 101 -13.75 -4.37 -14.57
C VAL A 101 -13.50 -5.86 -14.37
N ASN A 102 -12.89 -6.49 -15.38
CA ASN A 102 -12.48 -7.89 -15.30
C ASN A 102 -10.98 -8.00 -14.99
N LEU A 103 -10.65 -8.26 -13.70
CA LEU A 103 -9.26 -8.41 -13.27
C LEU A 103 -8.52 -9.58 -13.93
N ASP A 104 -9.23 -10.56 -14.46
CA ASP A 104 -8.68 -11.77 -15.05
C ASP A 104 -8.21 -11.57 -16.49
N GLU A 105 -8.78 -10.61 -17.20
CA GLU A 105 -8.53 -10.40 -18.63
C GLU A 105 -7.07 -9.96 -18.91
N PHE A 106 -6.47 -9.19 -18.00
CA PHE A 106 -5.11 -8.64 -18.18
C PHE A 106 -4.09 -9.19 -17.17
N LYS A 107 -4.34 -10.40 -16.65
CA LYS A 107 -3.41 -11.07 -15.74
C LYS A 107 -2.05 -11.26 -16.40
N THR A 108 -1.01 -10.96 -15.66
CA THR A 108 0.37 -11.27 -16.01
C THR A 108 1.02 -12.13 -14.92
N ASP A 109 2.04 -12.90 -15.28
CA ASP A 109 2.78 -13.70 -14.28
C ASP A 109 3.46 -12.84 -13.20
N LYS A 110 3.72 -11.57 -13.52
CA LYS A 110 4.48 -10.64 -12.66
C LYS A 110 3.60 -9.74 -11.82
N ILE A 111 2.37 -9.46 -12.27
CA ILE A 111 1.43 -8.57 -11.59
C ILE A 111 0.20 -9.39 -11.24
N LYS A 112 -0.06 -9.54 -9.98
CA LYS A 112 -1.33 -10.05 -9.47
C LYS A 112 -2.17 -8.88 -8.99
N ALA A 113 -3.45 -8.92 -9.29
CA ALA A 113 -4.42 -7.91 -8.91
C ALA A 113 -5.51 -8.53 -8.04
N VAL A 114 -5.91 -7.82 -7.02
CA VAL A 114 -7.04 -8.16 -6.15
C VAL A 114 -7.86 -6.91 -5.90
N GLU A 115 -9.15 -7.11 -5.73
CA GLU A 115 -10.09 -6.10 -5.30
C GLU A 115 -10.50 -6.37 -3.86
N VAL A 116 -10.52 -5.32 -3.03
CA VAL A 116 -10.99 -5.36 -1.65
C VAL A 116 -11.63 -4.03 -1.30
N HIS A 117 -12.85 -4.05 -0.79
CA HIS A 117 -13.58 -2.86 -0.34
C HIS A 117 -13.63 -2.76 1.19
N GLU A 118 -13.58 -3.91 1.86
CA GLU A 118 -13.70 -4.01 3.31
C GLU A 118 -12.81 -5.13 3.91
N ASP A 119 -12.66 -5.13 5.22
CA ASP A 119 -11.90 -6.16 5.95
C ASP A 119 -12.39 -7.59 5.65
N ALA A 120 -13.70 -7.76 5.39
CA ALA A 120 -14.30 -9.05 5.06
C ALA A 120 -13.82 -9.60 3.71
N ASP A 121 -13.57 -8.73 2.74
CA ASP A 121 -13.05 -9.13 1.42
C ASP A 121 -11.62 -9.65 1.53
N VAL A 122 -10.79 -8.98 2.32
CA VAL A 122 -9.43 -9.47 2.63
C VAL A 122 -9.49 -10.87 3.22
N LYS A 123 -10.44 -11.10 4.15
CA LYS A 123 -10.64 -12.41 4.78
C LYS A 123 -11.14 -13.48 3.80
N LYS A 124 -11.92 -13.14 2.78
CA LYS A 124 -12.45 -14.06 1.77
C LYS A 124 -11.47 -14.32 0.62
N ASN A 125 -10.57 -13.37 0.33
CA ASN A 125 -9.70 -13.44 -0.83
C ASN A 125 -8.65 -14.55 -0.71
N LYS A 126 -8.74 -15.56 -1.60
CA LYS A 126 -7.85 -16.73 -1.59
C LYS A 126 -6.39 -16.38 -1.89
N LEU A 127 -6.17 -15.41 -2.80
CA LEU A 127 -4.81 -15.00 -3.17
C LEU A 127 -4.14 -14.28 -2.00
N LEU A 128 -4.82 -13.33 -1.35
CA LEU A 128 -4.27 -12.65 -0.18
C LEU A 128 -3.97 -13.62 0.95
N LYS A 129 -4.84 -14.59 1.20
CA LYS A 129 -4.59 -15.64 2.21
C LYS A 129 -3.37 -16.50 1.91
N SER A 130 -3.12 -16.80 0.62
CA SER A 130 -1.97 -17.61 0.24
C SER A 130 -0.65 -16.84 0.34
N ILE A 131 -0.67 -15.52 0.05
CA ILE A 131 0.53 -14.68 0.09
C ILE A 131 0.79 -14.16 1.51
N PHE A 132 -0.27 -13.69 2.18
CA PHE A 132 -0.20 -13.06 3.50
C PHE A 132 -1.22 -13.71 4.45
N PRO A 133 -0.95 -14.91 4.97
CA PRO A 133 -1.93 -15.69 5.74
C PRO A 133 -2.35 -15.03 7.05
N ASP A 134 -1.55 -14.16 7.60
CA ASP A 134 -1.79 -13.41 8.84
C ASP A 134 -2.49 -12.05 8.62
N LEU A 135 -2.61 -11.58 7.37
CA LEU A 135 -3.14 -10.26 7.04
C LEU A 135 -4.50 -10.00 7.67
N SER A 136 -5.49 -10.88 7.44
CA SER A 136 -6.86 -10.66 7.94
C SER A 136 -6.98 -10.60 9.46
N ARG A 137 -6.05 -11.23 10.18
CA ARG A 137 -5.97 -11.17 11.64
C ARG A 137 -5.38 -9.85 12.12
N LYS A 138 -4.38 -9.36 11.39
CA LYS A 138 -3.62 -8.14 11.72
C LYS A 138 -4.33 -6.85 11.33
N LEU A 139 -5.39 -6.92 10.50
CA LEU A 139 -6.24 -5.76 10.17
C LEU A 139 -7.27 -5.43 11.26
N LYS A 140 -7.35 -6.22 12.33
CA LYS A 140 -8.28 -5.95 13.43
C LYS A 140 -7.73 -4.88 14.35
N PHE A 141 -8.37 -3.74 14.37
CA PHE A 141 -8.11 -2.64 15.29
C PHE A 141 -9.33 -2.47 16.18
N SER A 142 -9.11 -2.04 17.41
CA SER A 142 -10.17 -1.62 18.35
C SER A 142 -10.51 -0.14 18.18
N GLU A 143 -9.56 0.61 17.62
CA GLU A 143 -9.66 2.04 17.38
C GLU A 143 -10.33 2.30 16.02
N GLU A 144 -11.08 3.39 15.92
CA GLU A 144 -11.77 3.85 14.71
C GLU A 144 -11.49 5.33 14.44
N GLY A 145 -11.78 5.80 13.23
CA GLY A 145 -11.67 7.20 12.86
C GLY A 145 -10.29 7.81 13.16
N ILE A 146 -10.29 8.94 13.86
CA ILE A 146 -9.07 9.69 14.21
C ILE A 146 -8.15 8.87 15.13
N GLU A 147 -8.70 8.09 16.06
CA GLU A 147 -7.90 7.28 16.99
C GLU A 147 -7.10 6.23 16.23
N LEU A 148 -7.70 5.57 15.25
CA LEU A 148 -7.03 4.64 14.37
C LEU A 148 -5.92 5.34 13.57
N PHE A 149 -6.19 6.52 13.02
CA PHE A 149 -5.21 7.31 12.29
C PHE A 149 -3.99 7.64 13.16
N VAL A 150 -4.22 8.14 14.36
CA VAL A 150 -3.15 8.48 15.32
C VAL A 150 -2.35 7.24 15.70
N LYS A 151 -3.02 6.12 15.97
CA LYS A 151 -2.37 4.85 16.30
C LYS A 151 -1.49 4.36 15.16
N VAL A 152 -2.03 4.25 13.95
CA VAL A 152 -1.30 3.79 12.77
C VAL A 152 -0.08 4.66 12.51
N THR A 153 -0.23 5.99 12.59
CA THR A 153 0.85 6.95 12.44
C THR A 153 1.96 6.74 13.47
N ASN A 154 1.58 6.60 14.73
CA ASN A 154 2.53 6.37 15.82
C ASN A 154 3.27 5.04 15.68
N ASP A 155 2.58 3.97 15.29
CA ASP A 155 3.16 2.64 15.11
C ASP A 155 4.17 2.63 13.95
N ILE A 156 3.83 3.25 12.82
CA ILE A 156 4.73 3.41 11.67
C ILE A 156 5.96 4.25 12.07
N ASN A 157 5.78 5.35 12.80
CA ASN A 157 6.88 6.18 13.24
C ASN A 157 7.82 5.43 14.20
N LYS A 158 7.28 4.67 15.15
CA LYS A 158 8.08 3.82 16.06
C LYS A 158 8.84 2.74 15.31
N HIS A 159 8.20 2.12 14.31
CA HIS A 159 8.86 1.10 13.47
C HIS A 159 10.06 1.73 12.73
N ASN A 160 9.86 2.87 12.09
CA ASN A 160 10.90 3.59 11.36
C ASN A 160 12.05 4.07 12.27
N GLN A 161 11.77 4.47 13.51
CA GLN A 161 12.80 4.84 14.49
C GLN A 161 13.65 3.65 14.89
N LYS A 162 13.04 2.50 15.18
CA LYS A 162 13.77 1.27 15.52
C LYS A 162 14.68 0.80 14.39
N ASP A 163 14.21 0.91 13.14
CA ASP A 163 15.03 0.55 11.99
C ASP A 163 16.19 1.53 11.79
N GLN A 164 16.00 2.82 12.10
CA GLN A 164 17.10 3.81 12.08
C GLN A 164 18.14 3.53 13.16
N GLU A 165 17.75 3.14 14.36
CA GLU A 165 18.68 2.76 15.44
C GLU A 165 19.50 1.52 15.07
N ARG A 166 18.85 0.51 14.45
CA ARG A 166 19.56 -0.69 13.95
C ARG A 166 20.53 -0.38 12.82
N VAL A 167 20.22 0.57 11.96
CA VAL A 167 21.06 0.98 10.82
C VAL A 167 22.16 1.97 11.25
N ALA A 168 22.00 2.67 12.38
CA ALA A 168 23.04 3.55 12.92
C ALA A 168 24.30 2.80 13.36
N ASP A 169 24.17 1.51 13.66
CA ASP A 169 25.29 0.63 13.97
C ASP A 169 26.03 0.09 12.73
N VAL A 170 25.46 0.30 11.51
CA VAL A 170 26.08 -0.16 10.26
C VAL A 170 26.12 1.02 9.27
N PHE A 171 27.32 1.49 8.98
CA PHE A 171 27.61 2.63 8.09
C PHE A 171 26.85 2.62 6.77
N ALA A 172 25.72 3.31 6.67
CA ALA A 172 25.06 3.62 5.41
C ALA A 172 24.33 4.98 5.47
N PRO A 173 24.31 5.78 4.38
CA PRO A 173 23.62 7.06 4.33
C PRO A 173 22.13 6.86 4.54
N LYS A 174 21.59 7.52 5.56
CA LYS A 174 20.19 7.42 6.00
C LYS A 174 19.21 7.82 4.89
N LYS A 175 18.41 6.91 4.39
CA LYS A 175 17.23 7.28 3.60
C LYS A 175 16.24 8.01 4.52
N PRO A 176 15.61 9.11 4.10
CA PRO A 176 14.68 9.89 4.93
C PRO A 176 13.31 9.18 5.04
N ILE A 177 13.27 8.03 5.71
CA ILE A 177 12.08 7.17 5.84
C ILE A 177 10.95 7.90 6.59
N ILE A 178 11.29 8.74 7.58
CA ILE A 178 10.33 9.58 8.31
C ILE A 178 9.61 10.53 7.34
N THR A 179 10.35 11.15 6.41
CA THR A 179 9.78 12.04 5.40
C THR A 179 8.80 11.28 4.50
N TYR A 180 9.09 10.04 4.15
CA TYR A 180 8.19 9.20 3.34
C TYR A 180 6.92 8.82 4.08
N ALA A 181 7.00 8.45 5.36
CA ALA A 181 5.84 8.18 6.18
C ALA A 181 4.92 9.41 6.30
N LEU A 182 5.52 10.59 6.54
CA LEU A 182 4.76 11.85 6.58
C LEU A 182 4.10 12.21 5.25
N ILE A 183 4.75 11.95 4.12
CA ILE A 183 4.17 12.19 2.79
C ILE A 183 2.97 11.28 2.56
N ILE A 184 3.07 10.00 2.93
CA ILE A 184 1.95 9.06 2.80
C ILE A 184 0.78 9.48 3.69
N ILE A 185 1.07 9.87 4.93
CA ILE A 185 0.06 10.38 5.86
C ILE A 185 -0.60 11.64 5.27
N ASN A 186 0.17 12.56 4.71
CA ASN A 186 -0.35 13.75 4.06
C ASN A 186 -1.20 13.43 2.83
N ILE A 187 -0.82 12.42 2.02
CA ILE A 187 -1.63 11.95 0.91
C ILE A 187 -2.97 11.41 1.45
N LEU A 188 -2.96 10.59 2.49
CA LEU A 188 -4.19 10.07 3.11
C LEU A 188 -5.06 11.20 3.66
N VAL A 189 -4.48 12.22 4.30
CA VAL A 189 -5.19 13.40 4.82
C VAL A 189 -5.74 14.28 3.70
N TYR A 190 -5.02 14.43 2.58
CA TYR A 190 -5.46 15.24 1.45
C TYR A 190 -6.71 14.69 0.75
N PHE A 191 -6.91 13.36 0.81
CA PHE A 191 -8.11 12.70 0.27
C PHE A 191 -9.27 12.63 1.27
N ILE A 192 -9.11 13.19 2.47
CA ILE A 192 -10.22 13.39 3.42
C ILE A 192 -10.86 14.73 3.07
N PRO A 193 -12.11 14.76 2.56
CA PRO A 193 -12.81 15.99 2.20
C PRO A 193 -13.09 16.88 3.41
#